data_088ce5c4b207ecb81d95011df234539e
#
_entry.id   088ce5c4b207ecb81d95011df234539e
#
_cell.length_a   1.000
_cell.length_b   1.000
_cell.length_c   1.000
_cell.angle_alpha   90.00
_cell.angle_beta   90.00
_cell.angle_gamma   90.00
#
_symmetry.space_group_name_H-M   'P 1'
#
loop_
_entity.id
_entity.type
_entity.pdbx_description
1 polymer ?
#
loop_
_entity_poly.entity_id
_entity_poly.type
_entity_poly.pdbx_seq_one_letter_code
_entity_poly.pdbx_strand_id
1 'polypeptide(L)'
;MNRKEGNYFRVPNEIFGSGIEKRAFVVYCYLSRCSDMKTRQCYPSLKTIAKACNLSITTVRRALTDLENGGWIDIAQRFTDNGQESNLYTVLNI
;
A
#
# COMPACT_ATOMS: atom_id res chain seq x y z
N MET A 1 -0.21 -15.49 24.83
CA MET A 1 0.27 -15.75 23.61
C MET A 1 1.41 -14.85 23.32
N ASN A 2 2.33 -15.41 22.63
CA ASN A 2 3.35 -14.68 22.33
C ASN A 2 3.16 -13.90 21.14
N ARG A 3 3.26 -12.64 21.22
CA ARG A 3 3.24 -11.80 20.12
C ARG A 3 4.50 -11.95 19.37
N LYS A 4 4.44 -12.27 18.13
CA LYS A 4 5.60 -12.39 17.35
C LYS A 4 6.03 -11.06 16.84
N GLU A 5 7.35 -10.88 16.75
CA GLU A 5 7.87 -9.68 16.15
C GLU A 5 7.39 -9.62 14.73
N GLY A 6 6.95 -8.46 14.27
CA GLY A 6 6.49 -8.30 12.91
C GLY A 6 5.09 -8.74 12.62
N ASN A 7 4.36 -9.17 13.67
CA ASN A 7 2.98 -9.58 13.50
C ASN A 7 2.02 -8.41 13.54
N TYR A 8 2.48 -7.20 13.37
CA TYR A 8 1.64 -6.03 13.35
C TYR A 8 2.22 -5.01 12.40
N PHE A 9 1.43 -4.07 12.00
CA PHE A 9 1.86 -2.96 11.15
C PHE A 9 1.32 -1.66 11.74
N ARG A 10 1.81 -0.54 11.24
CA ARG A 10 1.44 0.76 11.77
C ARG A 10 0.56 1.53 10.81
N VAL A 11 -0.33 2.31 11.36
CA VAL A 11 -1.21 3.20 10.62
C VAL A 11 -1.18 4.56 11.30
N PRO A 12 -0.99 5.64 10.56
CA PRO A 12 -0.99 6.97 11.21
C PRO A 12 -2.39 7.31 11.69
N ASN A 13 -2.47 7.87 12.88
CA ASN A 13 -3.76 8.23 13.47
C ASN A 13 -4.52 9.21 12.58
N GLU A 14 -3.80 10.08 11.89
CA GLU A 14 -4.39 11.11 11.07
C GLU A 14 -5.25 10.60 9.93
N ILE A 15 -5.02 9.35 9.52
CA ILE A 15 -5.79 8.79 8.41
C ILE A 15 -7.27 8.67 8.75
N PHE A 16 -7.60 8.52 10.03
CA PHE A 16 -8.98 8.32 10.44
C PHE A 16 -9.86 9.55 10.28
N GLY A 17 -9.30 10.73 10.33
CA GLY A 17 -10.06 11.94 10.10
C GLY A 17 -9.88 12.52 8.72
N SER A 18 -9.21 11.80 7.83
CA SER A 18 -8.78 12.38 6.56
C SER A 18 -9.82 12.36 5.46
N GLY A 19 -10.89 11.59 5.63
CA GLY A 19 -11.87 11.42 4.57
C GLY A 19 -11.47 10.38 3.53
N ILE A 20 -10.40 9.62 3.79
CA ILE A 20 -9.98 8.59 2.84
C ILE A 20 -11.07 7.53 2.69
N GLU A 21 -11.27 7.06 1.47
CA GLU A 21 -12.28 6.05 1.20
C GLU A 21 -11.87 4.71 1.80
N LYS A 22 -12.83 3.95 2.29
CA LYS A 22 -12.53 2.74 3.07
C LYS A 22 -11.72 1.69 2.31
N ARG A 23 -11.94 1.54 1.02
CA ARG A 23 -11.17 0.57 0.23
C ARG A 23 -9.74 1.02 0.08
N ALA A 24 -9.54 2.34 -0.05
CA ALA A 24 -8.20 2.90 -0.09
C ALA A 24 -7.50 2.68 1.25
N PHE A 25 -8.23 2.83 2.36
CA PHE A 25 -7.68 2.55 3.68
C PHE A 25 -7.19 1.10 3.79
N VAL A 26 -7.98 0.15 3.30
CA VAL A 26 -7.58 -1.26 3.34
C VAL A 26 -6.31 -1.49 2.52
N VAL A 27 -6.23 -0.89 1.34
CA VAL A 27 -5.02 -1.02 0.50
C VAL A 27 -3.82 -0.39 1.21
N TYR A 28 -4.00 0.76 1.85
CA TYR A 28 -2.92 1.39 2.62
C TYR A 28 -2.41 0.45 3.71
N CYS A 29 -3.32 -0.18 4.43
CA CYS A 29 -2.95 -1.13 5.48
C CYS A 29 -2.13 -2.28 4.91
N TYR A 30 -2.53 -2.82 3.78
CA TYR A 30 -1.79 -3.91 3.16
C TYR A 30 -0.40 -3.48 2.73
N LEU A 31 -0.29 -2.31 2.11
CA LEU A 31 1.02 -1.79 1.70
C LEU A 31 1.92 -1.54 2.91
N SER A 32 1.33 -1.03 3.98
CA SER A 32 2.08 -0.79 5.21
C SER A 32 2.62 -2.11 5.77
N ARG A 33 1.79 -3.14 5.76
CA ARG A 33 2.19 -4.46 6.22
C ARG A 33 3.32 -5.05 5.38
N CYS A 34 3.30 -4.80 4.08
CA CYS A 34 4.28 -5.34 3.15
C CYS A 34 5.58 -4.56 3.09
N SER A 35 5.57 -3.32 3.57
CA SER A 35 6.72 -2.45 3.37
C SER A 35 7.87 -2.80 4.32
N ASP A 36 9.08 -2.56 3.83
CA ASP A 36 10.27 -2.71 4.64
C ASP A 36 10.26 -1.66 5.74
N MET A 37 10.65 -2.04 6.94
CA MET A 37 10.56 -1.14 8.08
C MET A 37 11.49 0.06 7.98
N LYS A 38 12.56 -0.07 7.24
CA LYS A 38 13.54 1.02 7.09
C LYS A 38 13.22 1.90 5.90
N THR A 39 12.96 1.28 4.75
CA THR A 39 12.74 2.04 3.51
C THR A 39 11.29 2.43 3.32
N ARG A 40 10.38 1.75 4.00
CA ARG A 40 8.94 1.94 3.88
C ARG A 40 8.44 1.60 2.48
N GLN A 41 9.16 0.76 1.77
CA GLN A 41 8.86 0.46 0.37
C GLN A 41 8.45 -0.97 0.17
N CYS A 42 7.60 -1.20 -0.81
CA CYS A 42 7.19 -2.53 -1.23
C CYS A 42 6.79 -2.47 -2.71
N TYR A 43 6.71 -3.63 -3.33
CA TYR A 43 6.40 -3.66 -4.76
C TYR A 43 5.51 -4.84 -5.14
N PRO A 44 4.39 -5.05 -4.45
CA PRO A 44 3.47 -6.12 -4.83
C PRO A 44 2.79 -5.80 -6.16
N SER A 45 2.42 -6.83 -6.90
CA SER A 45 1.66 -6.63 -8.13
C SER A 45 0.23 -6.22 -7.81
N LEU A 46 -0.45 -5.64 -8.78
CA LEU A 46 -1.86 -5.28 -8.61
C LEU A 46 -2.69 -6.51 -8.27
N LYS A 47 -2.39 -7.63 -8.89
CA LYS A 47 -3.07 -8.88 -8.63
C LYS A 47 -2.88 -9.34 -7.20
N THR A 48 -1.65 -9.21 -6.67
CA THR A 48 -1.35 -9.57 -5.30
C THR A 48 -2.12 -8.69 -4.32
N ILE A 49 -2.16 -7.38 -4.56
CA ILE A 49 -2.89 -6.45 -3.72
C ILE A 49 -4.38 -6.79 -3.75
N ALA A 50 -4.91 -7.00 -4.95
CA ALA A 50 -6.34 -7.29 -5.12
C ALA A 50 -6.73 -8.56 -4.38
N LYS A 51 -5.91 -9.59 -4.47
CA LYS A 51 -6.18 -10.84 -3.81
C LYS A 51 -6.12 -10.70 -2.29
N ALA A 52 -5.10 -10.02 -1.80
CA ALA A 52 -4.91 -9.85 -0.36
C ALA A 52 -6.02 -9.02 0.27
N CYS A 53 -6.49 -8.00 -0.45
CA CYS A 53 -7.50 -7.08 0.05
C CYS A 53 -8.92 -7.50 -0.30
N ASN A 54 -9.06 -8.57 -1.09
CA ASN A 54 -10.35 -9.05 -1.57
C ASN A 54 -11.10 -7.97 -2.36
N LEU A 55 -10.38 -7.36 -3.28
CA LEU A 55 -10.90 -6.28 -4.12
C LEU A 55 -10.61 -6.60 -5.59
N SER A 56 -11.36 -5.98 -6.49
CA SER A 56 -11.05 -6.09 -7.91
C SER A 56 -9.82 -5.26 -8.24
N ILE A 57 -9.18 -5.59 -9.35
CA ILE A 57 -8.01 -4.83 -9.80
C ILE A 57 -8.40 -3.37 -10.09
N THR A 58 -9.59 -3.16 -10.66
CA THR A 58 -10.07 -1.80 -10.93
C THR A 58 -10.19 -1.01 -9.64
N THR A 59 -10.73 -1.63 -8.59
CA THR A 59 -10.86 -0.97 -7.29
C THR A 59 -9.50 -0.67 -6.68
N VAL A 60 -8.54 -1.60 -6.83
CA VAL A 60 -7.19 -1.39 -6.33
C VAL A 60 -6.54 -0.20 -7.03
N ARG A 61 -6.69 -0.09 -8.35
CA ARG A 61 -6.14 1.04 -9.09
C ARG A 61 -6.70 2.36 -8.61
N ARG A 62 -8.01 2.40 -8.37
CA ARG A 62 -8.66 3.60 -7.85
C ARG A 62 -8.15 3.93 -6.45
N ALA A 63 -8.03 2.92 -5.61
CA ALA A 63 -7.53 3.09 -4.25
C ALA A 63 -6.11 3.65 -4.25
N LEU A 64 -5.25 3.14 -5.12
CA LEU A 64 -3.87 3.61 -5.22
C LEU A 64 -3.82 5.08 -5.67
N THR A 65 -4.68 5.45 -6.61
CA THR A 65 -4.77 6.83 -7.06
C THR A 65 -5.21 7.74 -5.90
N ASP A 66 -6.21 7.31 -5.14
CA ASP A 66 -6.69 8.08 -4.00
C ASP A 66 -5.60 8.25 -2.94
N LEU A 67 -4.84 7.20 -2.69
CA LEU A 67 -3.76 7.25 -1.71
C LEU A 67 -2.62 8.15 -2.17
N GLU A 68 -2.29 8.09 -3.43
CA GLU A 68 -1.23 8.94 -3.97
C GLU A 68 -1.66 10.40 -3.93
N ASN A 69 -2.87 10.69 -4.35
CA ASN A 69 -3.39 12.06 -4.36
C ASN A 69 -3.51 12.63 -2.96
N GLY A 70 -3.78 11.78 -1.98
CA GLY A 70 -3.88 12.21 -0.59
C GLY A 70 -2.55 12.35 0.12
N GLY A 71 -1.46 11.99 -0.53
CA GLY A 71 -0.14 12.06 0.10
C GLY A 71 0.16 10.93 1.06
N TRP A 72 -0.58 9.82 0.96
CA TRP A 72 -0.38 8.68 1.84
C TRP A 72 0.66 7.71 1.31
N ILE A 73 0.86 7.69 -0.01
CA ILE A 73 1.89 6.86 -0.64
C ILE A 73 2.50 7.61 -1.81
N ASP A 74 3.71 7.20 -2.18
CA ASP A 74 4.31 7.58 -3.45
C ASP A 74 4.33 6.35 -4.33
N ILE A 75 4.15 6.54 -5.62
CA ILE A 75 4.19 5.45 -6.59
C ILE A 75 5.27 5.76 -7.62
N ALA A 76 6.20 4.85 -7.79
CA ALA A 76 7.23 4.97 -8.82
C ALA A 76 7.16 3.76 -9.74
N GLN A 77 7.22 3.99 -11.03
CA GLN A 77 7.22 2.90 -11.99
C GLN A 77 8.59 2.26 -12.04
N ARG A 78 8.60 0.96 -12.23
CA ARG A 78 9.84 0.19 -12.35
C ARG A 78 9.87 -0.42 -13.74
N PHE A 79 11.01 -0.27 -14.41
CA PHE A 79 11.20 -0.84 -15.73
C PHE A 79 12.46 -1.68 -15.72
N THR A 80 12.40 -2.80 -16.43
CA THR A 80 13.55 -3.67 -16.64
C THR A 80 13.69 -3.91 -18.13
N ASP A 81 14.65 -4.71 -18.51
CA ASP A 81 14.84 -5.08 -19.92
C ASP A 81 13.61 -5.76 -20.49
N ASN A 82 12.79 -6.33 -19.63
CA ASN A 82 11.57 -7.02 -20.09
C ASN A 82 10.33 -6.12 -20.06
N GLY A 83 10.49 -4.83 -19.81
CA GLY A 83 9.38 -3.89 -19.76
C GLY A 83 9.07 -3.42 -18.36
N GLN A 84 7.84 -3.02 -18.14
CA GLN A 84 7.43 -2.48 -16.84
C GLN A 84 7.19 -3.61 -15.85
N GLU A 85 7.81 -3.48 -14.68
CA GLU A 85 7.59 -4.39 -13.56
C GLU A 85 6.52 -3.81 -12.64
N SER A 86 6.26 -4.48 -11.53
CA SER A 86 5.35 -3.95 -10.52
C SER A 86 5.85 -2.59 -10.04
N ASN A 87 4.94 -1.69 -9.75
CA ASN A 87 5.30 -0.38 -9.23
C ASN A 87 5.97 -0.52 -7.86
N LEU A 88 6.79 0.47 -7.56
CA LEU A 88 7.38 0.60 -6.23
C LEU A 88 6.52 1.57 -5.44
N TYR A 89 6.03 1.14 -4.30
CA TYR A 89 5.20 1.96 -3.43
C TYR A 89 6.00 2.34 -2.20
N THR A 90 5.95 3.62 -1.84
CA THR A 90 6.55 4.09 -0.60
C THR A 90 5.42 4.55 0.31
N VAL A 91 5.34 3.95 1.48
CA VAL A 91 4.29 4.29 2.45
C VAL A 91 4.75 5.49 3.24
N LEU A 92 3.92 6.53 3.26
CA LEU A 92 4.25 7.81 3.89
C LEU A 92 3.52 7.98 5.21
N ASN A 93 3.98 8.94 5.99
CA ASN A 93 3.31 9.37 7.23
C ASN A 93 3.30 8.35 8.38
N ILE A 94 4.25 7.46 8.36
CA ILE A 94 4.37 6.53 9.48
C ILE A 94 5.68 6.74 10.20
#